data_52f6dab35f077b361b774675fac0efc4
#
_entry.id   52f6dab35f077b361b774675fac0efc4
#
_cell.length_a   1.000
_cell.length_b   1.000
_cell.length_c   1.000
_cell.angle_alpha   90.00
_cell.angle_beta   90.00
_cell.angle_gamma   90.00
#
_symmetry.space_group_name_H-M   'P 1'
#
loop_
_entity.id
_entity.type
_entity.pdbx_description
1 polymer ?
#
loop_
_entity_poly.entity_id
_entity_poly.type
_entity_poly.pdbx_seq_one_letter_code
_entity_poly.pdbx_strand_id
1 'polypeptide(L)'
;MKRVVVGLSGGVDSSVAAHLLIQEGYEVIGMFMRNWHDESVTISDDCPWIDDSNDALIIAQQLGIPFQVIDLSIEYKDRIVDYMFKEYERGRTPNPDVLCNKEIKFDVFLKAAMELGADYVATGHYCQKIEHEDGTFGLVAGADKNKDQSYFLCQVSQEQLSKALFPIGGLEKSEVRRIASEIGLVTADKKDSQGLCFVGKISLPTFLQQKLLPKKGAVIEIPEDLELFKKYNALTPSIENIELLAKSFVFNINQGNEVQQHQGAHYYTIGQRKGLHIGGRPEPSFVIGIDTNENIVYSGQTESHPGLNRYALKLEKESFNWIQSILQFDLKNGLVADFRIRYRQQLQKGILLEKDKEFYILFEKKQKGITPGQFAAWYLNNELIGSAIIE
;
A
#
# COMPACT_ATOMS: atom_id res chain seq x y z
N MET A 1 9.33 31.95 12.60
CA MET A 1 9.32 30.52 12.96
C MET A 1 8.49 29.83 11.90
N LYS A 2 8.93 28.69 11.36
CA LYS A 2 8.11 27.94 10.39
C LYS A 2 7.05 27.14 11.13
N ARG A 3 5.84 27.09 10.57
CA ARG A 3 4.70 26.39 11.16
C ARG A 3 4.49 25.03 10.51
N VAL A 4 4.26 24.00 11.32
CA VAL A 4 4.05 22.63 10.87
C VAL A 4 2.75 22.08 11.47
N VAL A 5 1.88 21.54 10.62
CA VAL A 5 0.74 20.75 11.06
C VAL A 5 1.12 19.27 11.07
N VAL A 6 1.03 18.64 12.23
CA VAL A 6 1.31 17.21 12.37
C VAL A 6 0.02 16.41 12.36
N GLY A 7 -0.08 15.43 11.48
CA GLY A 7 -1.17 14.46 11.48
C GLY A 7 -1.06 13.55 12.70
N LEU A 8 -1.70 13.92 13.81
CA LEU A 8 -1.73 13.13 15.04
C LEU A 8 -2.78 12.03 14.92
N SER A 9 -2.37 10.78 14.93
CA SER A 9 -3.26 9.61 14.82
C SER A 9 -3.60 8.96 16.17
N GLY A 10 -3.16 9.55 17.30
CA GLY A 10 -3.24 8.89 18.60
C GLY A 10 -2.28 7.70 18.75
N GLY A 11 -1.32 7.54 17.84
CA GLY A 11 -0.28 6.53 17.90
C GLY A 11 1.09 7.09 18.29
N VAL A 12 2.02 6.23 18.73
CA VAL A 12 3.35 6.62 19.21
C VAL A 12 4.17 7.36 18.14
N ASP A 13 4.09 6.95 16.88
CA ASP A 13 4.93 7.47 15.80
C ASP A 13 4.65 8.95 15.50
N SER A 14 3.38 9.32 15.35
CA SER A 14 2.98 10.71 15.12
C SER A 14 3.25 11.60 16.34
N SER A 15 3.15 11.04 17.53
CA SER A 15 3.42 11.77 18.78
C SER A 15 4.89 12.14 18.93
N VAL A 16 5.79 11.18 18.66
CA VAL A 16 7.24 11.43 18.67
C VAL A 16 7.63 12.37 17.53
N ALA A 17 7.00 12.25 16.36
CA ALA A 17 7.22 13.18 15.26
C ALA A 17 6.91 14.63 15.67
N ALA A 18 5.78 14.86 16.36
CA ALA A 18 5.44 16.18 16.89
C ALA A 18 6.45 16.69 17.91
N HIS A 19 6.88 15.84 18.84
CA HIS A 19 7.89 16.19 19.85
C HIS A 19 9.21 16.62 19.21
N LEU A 20 9.72 15.88 18.25
CA LEU A 20 10.98 16.19 17.57
C LEU A 20 10.92 17.54 16.83
N LEU A 21 9.80 17.84 16.17
CA LEU A 21 9.60 19.12 15.49
C LEU A 21 9.58 20.31 16.48
N ILE A 22 9.02 20.13 17.68
CA ILE A 22 9.08 21.15 18.74
C ILE A 22 10.55 21.39 19.14
N GLN A 23 11.32 20.32 19.31
CA GLN A 23 12.75 20.43 19.64
C GLN A 23 13.57 21.12 18.54
N GLU A 24 13.20 20.92 17.28
CA GLU A 24 13.79 21.60 16.12
C GLU A 24 13.38 23.06 15.98
N GLY A 25 12.48 23.55 16.84
CA GLY A 25 12.07 24.96 16.90
C GLY A 25 10.94 25.33 15.92
N TYR A 26 10.14 24.36 15.46
CA TYR A 26 8.93 24.65 14.70
C TYR A 26 7.76 25.08 15.61
N GLU A 27 6.88 25.90 15.07
CA GLU A 27 5.54 26.11 15.62
C GLU A 27 4.66 24.93 15.20
N VAL A 28 4.34 24.04 16.15
CA VAL A 28 3.63 22.78 15.84
C VAL A 28 2.17 22.89 16.21
N ILE A 29 1.29 22.46 15.29
CA ILE A 29 -0.15 22.25 15.52
C ILE A 29 -0.45 20.76 15.30
N GLY A 30 -1.12 20.13 16.26
CA GLY A 30 -1.64 18.78 16.13
C GLY A 30 -2.98 18.77 15.41
N MET A 31 -3.17 17.90 14.43
CA MET A 31 -4.47 17.74 13.77
C MET A 31 -4.81 16.27 13.61
N PHE A 32 -5.99 15.88 14.10
CA PHE A 32 -6.52 14.54 13.93
C PHE A 32 -7.46 14.50 12.72
N MET A 33 -7.28 13.49 11.84
CA MET A 33 -8.15 13.26 10.68
C MET A 33 -9.23 12.25 11.02
N ARG A 34 -10.48 12.63 10.97
CA ARG A 34 -11.62 11.72 10.99
C ARG A 34 -11.94 11.32 9.56
N ASN A 35 -11.45 10.16 9.13
CA ASN A 35 -11.55 9.73 7.73
C ASN A 35 -12.73 8.83 7.43
N TRP A 36 -13.36 8.23 8.44
CA TRP A 36 -14.49 7.35 8.24
C TRP A 36 -15.49 7.49 9.36
N HIS A 37 -16.74 7.68 8.97
CA HIS A 37 -17.89 7.63 9.87
C HIS A 37 -19.07 7.10 9.07
N ASP A 38 -19.41 5.83 9.26
CA ASP A 38 -20.62 5.25 8.69
C ASP A 38 -21.35 4.50 9.81
N GLU A 39 -22.49 5.05 10.22
CA GLU A 39 -23.34 4.47 11.27
C GLU A 39 -23.91 3.10 10.85
N SER A 40 -24.00 2.81 9.54
CA SER A 40 -24.48 1.53 9.01
C SER A 40 -23.48 0.39 9.20
N VAL A 41 -22.23 0.69 9.55
CA VAL A 41 -21.09 -0.23 9.58
C VAL A 41 -20.55 -0.49 10.97
N THR A 42 -20.94 0.30 11.97
CA THR A 42 -20.60 0.08 13.37
C THR A 42 -21.33 -1.16 13.89
N ILE A 43 -20.71 -2.33 13.73
CA ILE A 43 -21.19 -3.63 14.26
C ILE A 43 -21.05 -3.68 15.81
N SER A 44 -20.34 -2.72 16.40
CA SER A 44 -20.20 -2.55 17.86
C SER A 44 -20.34 -1.07 18.22
N ASP A 45 -20.86 -0.77 19.39
CA ASP A 45 -20.97 0.59 19.96
C ASP A 45 -19.60 1.29 20.16
N ASP A 46 -18.50 0.64 19.84
CA ASP A 46 -17.14 1.17 19.88
C ASP A 46 -16.80 1.89 18.57
N CYS A 47 -16.76 3.21 18.60
CA CYS A 47 -16.21 4.04 17.52
C CYS A 47 -14.68 4.16 17.70
N PRO A 48 -13.84 3.36 16.99
CA PRO A 48 -12.38 3.31 17.23
C PRO A 48 -11.67 4.66 17.10
N TRP A 49 -12.22 5.58 16.28
CA TRP A 49 -11.66 6.92 16.09
C TRP A 49 -11.82 7.82 17.33
N ILE A 50 -12.77 7.56 18.21
CA ILE A 50 -12.97 8.37 19.42
C ILE A 50 -11.79 8.18 20.36
N ASP A 51 -11.40 6.95 20.63
CA ASP A 51 -10.25 6.64 21.49
C ASP A 51 -8.95 7.19 20.89
N ASP A 52 -8.73 7.00 19.60
CA ASP A 52 -7.55 7.54 18.91
C ASP A 52 -7.53 9.07 18.91
N SER A 53 -8.70 9.73 18.76
CA SER A 53 -8.83 11.18 18.84
C SER A 53 -8.58 11.71 20.26
N ASN A 54 -9.08 11.00 21.28
CA ASN A 54 -8.82 11.34 22.68
C ASN A 54 -7.33 11.20 23.02
N ASP A 55 -6.68 10.12 22.58
CA ASP A 55 -5.24 9.93 22.73
C ASP A 55 -4.47 11.08 22.07
N ALA A 56 -4.86 11.46 20.84
CA ALA A 56 -4.23 12.57 20.12
C ALA A 56 -4.41 13.91 20.85
N LEU A 57 -5.57 14.16 21.44
CA LEU A 57 -5.83 15.35 22.26
C LEU A 57 -4.96 15.37 23.53
N ILE A 58 -4.87 14.24 24.24
CA ILE A 58 -4.02 14.12 25.43
C ILE A 58 -2.54 14.36 25.10
N ILE A 59 -2.07 13.79 23.99
CA ILE A 59 -0.71 14.01 23.49
C ILE A 59 -0.49 15.49 23.17
N ALA A 60 -1.41 16.15 22.49
CA ALA A 60 -1.29 17.58 22.19
C ALA A 60 -1.21 18.42 23.47
N GLN A 61 -2.01 18.09 24.49
CA GLN A 61 -1.96 18.74 25.82
C GLN A 61 -0.62 18.50 26.52
N GLN A 62 -0.09 17.24 26.50
CA GLN A 62 1.20 16.91 27.08
C GLN A 62 2.36 17.66 26.40
N LEU A 63 2.28 17.84 25.08
CA LEU A 63 3.28 18.56 24.30
C LEU A 63 3.09 20.09 24.32
N GLY A 64 1.97 20.58 24.88
CA GLY A 64 1.66 22.01 24.94
C GLY A 64 1.38 22.65 23.58
N ILE A 65 0.82 21.89 22.62
CA ILE A 65 0.53 22.36 21.27
C ILE A 65 -0.98 22.52 21.03
N PRO A 66 -1.40 23.47 20.16
CA PRO A 66 -2.79 23.54 19.69
C PRO A 66 -3.22 22.22 19.02
N PHE A 67 -4.51 21.88 19.16
CA PHE A 67 -5.08 20.68 18.58
C PHE A 67 -6.40 20.96 17.86
N GLN A 68 -6.59 20.33 16.72
CA GLN A 68 -7.84 20.39 15.95
C GLN A 68 -8.21 19.01 15.41
N VAL A 69 -9.52 18.81 15.19
CA VAL A 69 -10.05 17.64 14.48
C VAL A 69 -10.62 18.12 13.16
N ILE A 70 -10.24 17.46 12.07
CA ILE A 70 -10.81 17.70 10.74
C ILE A 70 -11.61 16.48 10.30
N ASP A 71 -12.80 16.71 9.75
CA ASP A 71 -13.62 15.67 9.16
C ASP A 71 -13.36 15.58 7.66
N LEU A 72 -12.80 14.45 7.23
CA LEU A 72 -12.48 14.12 5.84
C LEU A 72 -13.25 12.88 5.36
N SER A 73 -14.36 12.54 6.06
CA SER A 73 -15.09 11.29 5.78
C SER A 73 -15.72 11.28 4.39
N ILE A 74 -16.16 12.42 3.88
CA ILE A 74 -16.73 12.54 2.53
C ILE A 74 -15.64 12.29 1.48
N GLU A 75 -14.52 13.02 1.57
CA GLU A 75 -13.40 12.90 0.64
C GLU A 75 -12.78 11.50 0.67
N TYR A 76 -12.67 10.90 1.86
CA TYR A 76 -12.17 9.54 2.02
C TYR A 76 -13.09 8.52 1.37
N LYS A 77 -14.42 8.66 1.58
CA LYS A 77 -15.41 7.79 0.94
C LYS A 77 -15.29 7.87 -0.57
N ASP A 78 -15.34 9.08 -1.13
CA ASP A 78 -15.42 9.29 -2.58
C ASP A 78 -14.12 8.90 -3.31
N ARG A 79 -12.95 9.21 -2.71
CA ARG A 79 -11.65 9.00 -3.35
C ARG A 79 -11.02 7.63 -3.06
N ILE A 80 -11.29 7.05 -1.89
CA ILE A 80 -10.63 5.80 -1.46
C ILE A 80 -11.63 4.65 -1.45
N VAL A 81 -12.74 4.79 -0.72
CA VAL A 81 -13.66 3.67 -0.49
C VAL A 81 -14.38 3.27 -1.76
N ASP A 82 -14.92 4.21 -2.52
CA ASP A 82 -15.63 3.92 -3.77
C ASP A 82 -14.70 3.36 -4.85
N TYR A 83 -13.43 3.82 -4.89
CA TYR A 83 -12.40 3.20 -5.73
C TYR A 83 -12.13 1.75 -5.30
N MET A 84 -11.96 1.49 -4.00
CA MET A 84 -11.73 0.13 -3.49
C MET A 84 -12.83 -0.82 -3.92
N PHE A 85 -14.09 -0.45 -3.75
CA PHE A 85 -15.21 -1.31 -4.13
C PHE A 85 -15.22 -1.64 -5.63
N LYS A 86 -14.97 -0.63 -6.48
CA LYS A 86 -14.88 -0.83 -7.95
C LYS A 86 -13.76 -1.80 -8.35
N GLU A 87 -12.60 -1.72 -7.69
CA GLU A 87 -11.48 -2.61 -8.00
C GLU A 87 -11.75 -4.04 -7.51
N TYR A 88 -12.28 -4.23 -6.29
CA TYR A 88 -12.63 -5.55 -5.79
C TYR A 88 -13.76 -6.21 -6.61
N GLU A 89 -14.74 -5.45 -7.06
CA GLU A 89 -15.79 -5.93 -7.96
C GLU A 89 -15.22 -6.51 -9.27
N ARG A 90 -14.11 -5.93 -9.75
CA ARG A 90 -13.38 -6.39 -10.95
C ARG A 90 -12.37 -7.52 -10.66
N GLY A 91 -12.29 -8.02 -9.42
CA GLY A 91 -11.34 -9.04 -9.02
C GLY A 91 -9.90 -8.52 -8.85
N ARG A 92 -9.72 -7.21 -8.75
CA ARG A 92 -8.43 -6.56 -8.50
C ARG A 92 -8.28 -6.24 -7.01
N THR A 93 -7.06 -6.13 -6.55
CA THR A 93 -6.77 -5.82 -5.14
C THR A 93 -6.11 -4.45 -5.04
N PRO A 94 -6.85 -3.37 -4.75
CA PRO A 94 -6.30 -2.03 -4.61
C PRO A 94 -5.42 -1.90 -3.37
N ASN A 95 -4.63 -0.81 -3.31
CA ASN A 95 -3.87 -0.44 -2.12
C ASN A 95 -4.39 0.88 -1.54
N PRO A 96 -5.34 0.84 -0.59
CA PRO A 96 -5.93 2.04 -0.03
C PRO A 96 -4.93 2.90 0.76
N ASP A 97 -3.88 2.31 1.34
CA ASP A 97 -2.90 3.07 2.12
C ASP A 97 -2.05 3.99 1.22
N VAL A 98 -1.67 3.52 0.02
CA VAL A 98 -1.00 4.37 -0.98
C VAL A 98 -1.90 5.53 -1.40
N LEU A 99 -3.17 5.23 -1.70
CA LEU A 99 -4.14 6.24 -2.12
C LEU A 99 -4.47 7.22 -0.99
N CYS A 100 -4.61 6.75 0.25
CA CYS A 100 -4.83 7.59 1.41
C CYS A 100 -3.69 8.61 1.58
N ASN A 101 -2.45 8.20 1.39
CA ASN A 101 -1.33 9.13 1.44
C ASN A 101 -1.42 10.17 0.31
N LYS A 102 -1.64 9.76 -0.94
CA LYS A 102 -1.72 10.65 -2.09
C LYS A 102 -2.91 11.61 -2.01
N GLU A 103 -4.13 11.08 -1.81
CA GLU A 103 -5.38 11.79 -2.02
C GLU A 103 -5.90 12.47 -0.75
N ILE A 104 -5.57 11.94 0.43
CA ILE A 104 -6.07 12.45 1.70
C ILE A 104 -4.99 13.20 2.48
N LYS A 105 -3.90 12.52 2.89
CA LYS A 105 -2.89 13.12 3.77
C LYS A 105 -2.09 14.24 3.09
N PHE A 106 -1.64 14.00 1.86
CA PHE A 106 -0.81 14.98 1.12
C PHE A 106 -1.58 15.75 0.05
N ASP A 107 -2.91 15.68 0.04
CA ASP A 107 -3.76 16.57 -0.76
C ASP A 107 -4.77 17.31 0.14
N VAL A 108 -5.87 16.68 0.55
CA VAL A 108 -6.96 17.37 1.29
C VAL A 108 -6.47 17.88 2.64
N PHE A 109 -5.81 17.03 3.43
CA PHE A 109 -5.25 17.42 4.72
C PHE A 109 -4.14 18.47 4.57
N LEU A 110 -3.27 18.35 3.55
CA LEU A 110 -2.26 19.37 3.25
C LEU A 110 -2.92 20.72 2.98
N LYS A 111 -3.97 20.77 2.15
CA LYS A 111 -4.70 22.02 1.84
C LYS A 111 -5.29 22.66 3.10
N ALA A 112 -5.95 21.87 3.94
CA ALA A 112 -6.49 22.35 5.21
C ALA A 112 -5.38 22.87 6.14
N ALA A 113 -4.22 22.22 6.18
CA ALA A 113 -3.08 22.72 6.95
C ALA A 113 -2.54 24.05 6.42
N MET A 114 -2.49 24.22 5.10
CA MET A 114 -2.06 25.48 4.47
C MET A 114 -3.03 26.64 4.79
N GLU A 115 -4.34 26.37 4.90
CA GLU A 115 -5.36 27.36 5.34
C GLU A 115 -5.12 27.83 6.79
N LEU A 116 -4.52 27.00 7.64
CA LEU A 116 -4.07 27.38 8.99
C LEU A 116 -2.70 28.13 8.98
N GLY A 117 -2.18 28.44 7.82
CA GLY A 117 -0.90 29.12 7.65
C GLY A 117 0.32 28.23 7.89
N ALA A 118 0.19 26.91 7.71
CA ALA A 118 1.32 26.02 7.81
C ALA A 118 2.28 26.15 6.62
N ASP A 119 3.59 26.03 6.88
CA ASP A 119 4.60 25.90 5.84
C ASP A 119 4.74 24.45 5.37
N TYR A 120 4.49 23.49 6.30
CA TYR A 120 4.65 22.06 6.09
C TYR A 120 3.57 21.24 6.79
N VAL A 121 3.39 20.01 6.31
CA VAL A 121 2.71 18.94 7.06
C VAL A 121 3.71 17.87 7.46
N ALA A 122 3.52 17.26 8.64
CA ALA A 122 4.36 16.18 9.09
C ALA A 122 3.53 14.94 9.46
N THR A 123 4.14 13.79 9.29
CA THR A 123 3.55 12.49 9.62
C THR A 123 4.57 11.57 10.29
N GLY A 124 4.07 10.57 11.01
CA GLY A 124 4.90 9.53 11.63
C GLY A 124 5.31 8.41 10.65
N HIS A 125 5.64 8.71 9.39
CA HIS A 125 6.11 7.70 8.45
C HIS A 125 7.59 7.42 8.59
N TYR A 126 7.96 6.14 8.49
CA TYR A 126 9.35 5.66 8.44
C TYR A 126 9.88 5.75 7.00
N CYS A 127 10.18 6.95 6.57
CA CYS A 127 10.85 7.28 5.31
C CYS A 127 11.60 8.60 5.49
N GLN A 128 12.53 8.91 4.58
CA GLN A 128 13.34 10.12 4.67
C GLN A 128 13.14 10.96 3.42
N LYS A 129 13.05 12.28 3.60
CA LYS A 129 13.09 13.26 2.50
C LYS A 129 14.50 13.83 2.40
N ILE A 130 15.02 13.89 1.18
CA ILE A 130 16.27 14.58 0.86
C ILE A 130 15.97 15.69 -0.15
N GLU A 131 16.83 16.71 -0.17
CA GLU A 131 16.80 17.79 -1.17
C GLU A 131 18.00 17.64 -2.08
N HIS A 132 17.74 17.61 -3.39
CA HIS A 132 18.77 17.54 -4.42
C HIS A 132 19.33 18.92 -4.77
N GLU A 133 20.50 18.98 -5.40
CA GLU A 133 21.14 20.23 -5.81
C GLU A 133 20.30 21.05 -6.79
N ASP A 134 19.42 20.43 -7.56
CA ASP A 134 18.49 21.08 -8.49
C ASP A 134 17.21 21.60 -7.82
N GLY A 135 17.09 21.48 -6.49
CA GLY A 135 15.94 21.91 -5.70
C GLY A 135 14.75 20.94 -5.72
N THR A 136 14.88 19.78 -6.36
CA THR A 136 13.89 18.71 -6.26
C THR A 136 14.05 17.90 -4.97
N PHE A 137 13.03 17.14 -4.61
CA PHE A 137 13.03 16.32 -3.40
C PHE A 137 13.03 14.84 -3.75
N GLY A 138 13.88 14.08 -3.06
CA GLY A 138 13.90 12.62 -3.11
C GLY A 138 13.20 12.00 -1.90
N LEU A 139 12.61 10.84 -2.10
CA LEU A 139 12.04 10.01 -1.05
C LEU A 139 12.89 8.76 -0.86
N VAL A 140 13.56 8.68 0.28
CA VAL A 140 14.48 7.58 0.61
C VAL A 140 13.84 6.63 1.62
N ALA A 141 14.16 5.35 1.51
CA ALA A 141 13.73 4.34 2.46
C ALA A 141 14.07 4.72 3.91
N GLY A 142 13.23 4.34 4.85
CA GLY A 142 13.46 4.54 6.27
C GLY A 142 14.74 3.84 6.77
N ALA A 143 15.33 4.34 7.85
CA ALA A 143 16.48 3.71 8.50
C ALA A 143 16.12 2.32 9.01
N ASP A 144 14.97 2.17 9.65
CA ASP A 144 14.42 0.86 10.05
C ASP A 144 13.90 0.10 8.83
N LYS A 145 14.70 -0.86 8.36
CA LYS A 145 14.37 -1.70 7.19
C LYS A 145 13.10 -2.54 7.36
N ASN A 146 12.71 -2.86 8.61
CA ASN A 146 11.51 -3.63 8.92
C ASN A 146 10.25 -2.75 8.95
N LYS A 147 10.44 -1.44 9.06
CA LYS A 147 9.36 -0.43 9.15
C LYS A 147 9.31 0.52 7.96
N ASP A 148 10.25 0.41 7.02
CA ASP A 148 10.28 1.26 5.83
C ASP A 148 8.90 1.38 5.18
N GLN A 149 8.39 2.61 5.11
CA GLN A 149 7.07 2.94 4.59
C GLN A 149 7.13 3.76 3.29
N SER A 150 8.31 3.89 2.68
CA SER A 150 8.47 4.60 1.41
C SER A 150 7.51 4.07 0.31
N TYR A 151 7.25 2.75 0.31
CA TYR A 151 6.28 2.12 -0.60
C TYR A 151 4.88 2.75 -0.54
N PHE A 152 4.40 3.08 0.65
CA PHE A 152 3.08 3.70 0.81
C PHE A 152 3.00 5.14 0.30
N LEU A 153 4.15 5.76 0.04
CA LEU A 153 4.28 7.13 -0.47
C LEU A 153 4.63 7.16 -1.97
N CYS A 154 4.59 6.01 -2.64
CA CYS A 154 5.06 5.89 -4.03
C CYS A 154 4.25 6.69 -5.06
N GLN A 155 3.07 7.17 -4.68
CA GLN A 155 2.21 8.00 -5.52
C GLN A 155 2.19 9.50 -5.12
N VAL A 156 3.02 9.90 -4.16
CA VAL A 156 3.15 11.32 -3.75
C VAL A 156 3.89 12.10 -4.85
N SER A 157 3.40 13.28 -5.18
CA SER A 157 4.02 14.17 -6.17
C SER A 157 5.19 14.97 -5.59
N GLN A 158 6.02 15.57 -6.47
CA GLN A 158 7.07 16.51 -6.04
C GLN A 158 6.52 17.67 -5.23
N GLU A 159 5.39 18.25 -5.65
CA GLU A 159 4.74 19.34 -4.93
C GLU A 159 4.33 18.91 -3.52
N GLN A 160 3.66 17.76 -3.39
CA GLN A 160 3.27 17.20 -2.10
C GLN A 160 4.50 16.89 -1.23
N LEU A 161 5.53 16.28 -1.83
CA LEU A 161 6.76 15.94 -1.12
C LEU A 161 7.51 17.19 -0.64
N SER A 162 7.50 18.28 -1.41
CA SER A 162 8.11 19.55 -1.01
C SER A 162 7.56 20.08 0.32
N LYS A 163 6.29 19.84 0.59
CA LYS A 163 5.56 20.27 1.79
C LYS A 163 5.52 19.22 2.91
N ALA A 164 6.01 18.02 2.68
CA ALA A 164 6.00 16.92 3.65
C ALA A 164 7.25 16.90 4.53
N LEU A 165 7.09 16.52 5.81
CA LEU A 165 8.18 16.21 6.74
C LEU A 165 7.97 14.84 7.36
N PHE A 166 9.08 14.11 7.56
CA PHE A 166 9.10 12.76 8.13
C PHE A 166 10.11 12.68 9.28
N PRO A 167 9.80 13.27 10.45
CA PRO A 167 10.78 13.49 11.51
C PRO A 167 11.39 12.22 12.09
N ILE A 168 10.67 11.10 12.02
CA ILE A 168 11.12 9.80 12.56
C ILE A 168 11.77 8.89 11.51
N GLY A 169 11.89 9.34 10.27
CA GLY A 169 12.37 8.49 9.16
C GLY A 169 13.81 8.00 9.31
N GLY A 170 14.64 8.74 10.04
CA GLY A 170 16.02 8.38 10.37
C GLY A 170 16.18 7.53 11.63
N LEU A 171 15.08 7.14 12.31
CA LEU A 171 15.10 6.42 13.58
C LEU A 171 14.63 4.97 13.43
N GLU A 172 15.19 4.09 14.27
CA GLU A 172 14.67 2.76 14.50
C GLU A 172 13.38 2.82 15.35
N LYS A 173 12.45 1.88 15.15
CA LYS A 173 11.20 1.82 15.95
C LYS A 173 11.46 1.72 17.46
N SER A 174 12.50 1.01 17.85
CA SER A 174 12.98 0.91 19.24
C SER A 174 13.34 2.28 19.83
N GLU A 175 14.00 3.10 19.04
CA GLU A 175 14.39 4.46 19.41
C GLU A 175 13.17 5.38 19.57
N VAL A 176 12.21 5.30 18.63
CA VAL A 176 10.95 6.06 18.73
C VAL A 176 10.20 5.69 20.00
N ARG A 177 10.14 4.41 20.38
CA ARG A 177 9.50 3.96 21.63
C ARG A 177 10.28 4.43 22.87
N ARG A 178 11.63 4.43 22.82
CA ARG A 178 12.46 4.95 23.89
C ARG A 178 12.18 6.42 24.14
N ILE A 179 12.17 7.24 23.08
CA ILE A 179 11.84 8.67 23.18
C ILE A 179 10.45 8.87 23.77
N ALA A 180 9.43 8.15 23.27
CA ALA A 180 8.07 8.24 23.81
C ALA A 180 7.98 7.93 25.30
N SER A 181 8.72 6.91 25.77
CA SER A 181 8.77 6.52 27.17
C SER A 181 9.49 7.57 28.02
N GLU A 182 10.64 8.11 27.56
CA GLU A 182 11.43 9.11 28.28
C GLU A 182 10.68 10.41 28.52
N ILE A 183 9.83 10.84 27.56
CA ILE A 183 9.01 12.03 27.70
C ILE A 183 7.63 11.75 28.31
N GLY A 184 7.37 10.48 28.70
CA GLY A 184 6.16 10.08 29.43
C GLY A 184 4.88 10.14 28.58
N LEU A 185 4.95 9.88 27.26
CA LEU A 185 3.74 9.86 26.43
C LEU A 185 2.82 8.70 26.82
N VAL A 186 1.54 8.97 26.95
CA VAL A 186 0.50 7.96 27.29
C VAL A 186 0.43 6.82 26.28
N THR A 187 0.92 7.03 25.06
CA THR A 187 0.90 6.07 23.98
C THR A 187 2.21 5.28 23.79
N ALA A 188 3.20 5.44 24.70
CA ALA A 188 4.52 4.79 24.56
C ALA A 188 4.41 3.27 24.35
N ASP A 189 3.49 2.59 25.08
CA ASP A 189 3.28 1.15 25.01
C ASP A 189 2.14 0.75 24.04
N LYS A 190 1.48 1.72 23.38
CA LYS A 190 0.39 1.44 22.44
C LYS A 190 0.91 0.61 21.28
N LYS A 191 0.18 -0.47 20.95
CA LYS A 191 0.50 -1.30 19.77
C LYS A 191 0.29 -0.52 18.50
N ASP A 192 1.10 -0.82 17.48
CA ASP A 192 0.92 -0.24 16.15
C ASP A 192 -0.49 -0.55 15.64
N SER A 193 -1.12 0.42 14.98
CA SER A 193 -2.42 0.24 14.33
C SER A 193 -2.32 -0.88 13.29
N GLN A 194 -3.27 -1.80 13.34
CA GLN A 194 -3.40 -2.90 12.37
C GLN A 194 -4.75 -2.78 11.68
N GLY A 195 -4.76 -2.94 10.36
CA GLY A 195 -5.97 -2.87 9.55
C GLY A 195 -5.88 -1.77 8.48
N LEU A 196 -7.00 -1.50 7.82
CA LEU A 196 -7.13 -0.40 6.87
C LEU A 196 -6.99 0.93 7.61
N CYS A 197 -6.24 1.87 7.03
CA CYS A 197 -6.07 3.22 7.58
C CYS A 197 -7.44 3.83 7.93
N PHE A 198 -7.66 4.12 9.22
CA PHE A 198 -8.84 4.81 9.75
C PHE A 198 -10.18 4.06 9.72
N VAL A 199 -10.25 2.82 9.24
CA VAL A 199 -11.47 1.99 9.28
C VAL A 199 -11.55 1.16 10.57
N GLY A 200 -10.47 1.15 11.37
CA GLY A 200 -10.40 0.42 12.62
C GLY A 200 -10.17 -1.09 12.47
N LYS A 201 -10.61 -1.86 13.47
CA LYS A 201 -10.36 -3.31 13.56
C LYS A 201 -11.34 -4.17 12.76
N ILE A 202 -12.01 -3.62 11.75
CA ILE A 202 -12.95 -4.37 10.92
C ILE A 202 -12.16 -5.24 9.94
N SER A 203 -12.57 -6.51 9.76
CA SER A 203 -11.96 -7.37 8.76
C SER A 203 -12.29 -6.88 7.35
N LEU A 204 -11.34 -6.95 6.42
CA LEU A 204 -11.57 -6.53 5.03
C LEU A 204 -12.79 -7.22 4.39
N PRO A 205 -13.00 -8.55 4.53
CA PRO A 205 -14.22 -9.19 4.01
C PRO A 205 -15.51 -8.60 4.59
N THR A 206 -15.56 -8.34 5.90
CA THR A 206 -16.73 -7.73 6.54
C THR A 206 -17.00 -6.32 6.00
N PHE A 207 -15.93 -5.54 5.78
CA PHE A 207 -16.03 -4.23 5.18
C PHE A 207 -16.56 -4.30 3.73
N LEU A 208 -16.04 -5.20 2.92
CA LEU A 208 -16.47 -5.37 1.53
C LEU A 208 -17.92 -5.86 1.41
N GLN A 209 -18.42 -6.65 2.36
CA GLN A 209 -19.80 -7.16 2.38
C GLN A 209 -20.88 -6.06 2.47
N GLN A 210 -20.50 -4.84 2.80
CA GLN A 210 -21.44 -3.71 2.82
C GLN A 210 -22.01 -3.36 1.44
N LYS A 211 -21.19 -3.53 0.39
CA LYS A 211 -21.60 -3.25 -0.99
C LYS A 211 -21.51 -4.49 -1.89
N LEU A 212 -20.56 -5.37 -1.64
CA LEU A 212 -20.34 -6.60 -2.40
C LEU A 212 -21.00 -7.76 -1.65
N LEU A 213 -22.23 -8.10 -2.06
CA LEU A 213 -23.01 -9.13 -1.38
C LEU A 213 -22.33 -10.51 -1.51
N PRO A 214 -22.36 -11.33 -0.44
CA PRO A 214 -21.88 -12.70 -0.51
C PRO A 214 -22.63 -13.52 -1.57
N LYS A 215 -21.86 -14.21 -2.42
CA LYS A 215 -22.39 -15.12 -3.45
C LYS A 215 -21.56 -16.41 -3.41
N LYS A 216 -22.20 -17.55 -3.17
CA LYS A 216 -21.52 -18.85 -3.19
C LYS A 216 -20.87 -19.11 -4.54
N GLY A 217 -19.62 -19.54 -4.53
CA GLY A 217 -18.85 -19.93 -5.70
C GLY A 217 -17.91 -21.08 -5.39
N ALA A 218 -17.24 -21.61 -6.42
CA ALA A 218 -16.36 -22.75 -6.32
C ALA A 218 -14.88 -22.32 -6.20
N VAL A 219 -14.10 -23.07 -5.42
CA VAL A 219 -12.63 -23.05 -5.47
C VAL A 219 -12.18 -24.23 -6.31
N ILE A 220 -11.52 -23.95 -7.44
CA ILE A 220 -10.99 -24.95 -8.37
C ILE A 220 -9.49 -25.06 -8.17
N GLU A 221 -9.03 -26.24 -7.79
CA GLU A 221 -7.60 -26.54 -7.67
C GLU A 221 -7.02 -26.93 -9.01
N ILE A 222 -6.03 -26.16 -9.45
CA ILE A 222 -5.33 -26.32 -10.74
C ILE A 222 -4.04 -27.13 -10.50
N PRO A 223 -3.79 -28.20 -11.29
CA PRO A 223 -2.56 -28.97 -11.19
C PRO A 223 -1.35 -28.23 -11.76
N GLU A 224 -0.14 -28.55 -11.27
CA GLU A 224 1.12 -27.88 -11.67
C GLU A 224 1.59 -28.29 -13.08
N ASP A 225 1.09 -29.37 -13.64
CA ASP A 225 1.55 -29.99 -14.88
C ASP A 225 0.79 -29.57 -16.13
N LEU A 226 -0.07 -28.51 -16.01
CA LEU A 226 -0.80 -28.01 -17.18
C LEU A 226 0.12 -27.59 -18.33
N GLU A 227 -0.32 -27.85 -19.55
CA GLU A 227 0.39 -27.47 -20.77
C GLU A 227 0.64 -25.93 -20.83
N LEU A 228 -0.26 -25.14 -20.26
CA LEU A 228 -0.10 -23.71 -20.11
C LEU A 228 1.18 -23.34 -19.37
N PHE A 229 1.49 -24.02 -18.27
CA PHE A 229 2.68 -23.77 -17.49
C PHE A 229 3.95 -24.28 -18.15
N LYS A 230 3.87 -25.42 -18.86
CA LYS A 230 5.01 -25.94 -19.65
C LYS A 230 5.40 -24.94 -20.73
N LYS A 231 4.42 -24.39 -21.47
CA LYS A 231 4.65 -23.36 -22.48
C LYS A 231 5.27 -22.10 -21.89
N TYR A 232 4.75 -21.61 -20.75
CA TYR A 232 5.32 -20.47 -20.06
C TYR A 232 6.74 -20.69 -19.59
N ASN A 233 7.02 -21.85 -18.99
CA ASN A 233 8.35 -22.20 -18.47
C ASN A 233 9.39 -22.45 -19.58
N ALA A 234 8.96 -22.72 -20.80
CA ALA A 234 9.83 -22.83 -21.97
C ALA A 234 10.26 -21.46 -22.55
N LEU A 235 9.62 -20.37 -22.13
CA LEU A 235 10.00 -19.02 -22.56
C LEU A 235 11.32 -18.61 -21.90
N THR A 236 12.24 -18.07 -22.70
CA THR A 236 13.43 -17.40 -22.18
C THR A 236 13.02 -16.06 -21.56
N PRO A 237 13.42 -15.75 -20.31
CA PRO A 237 13.20 -14.43 -19.71
C PRO A 237 14.01 -13.36 -20.47
N SER A 238 13.36 -12.68 -21.39
CA SER A 238 13.98 -11.67 -22.25
C SER A 238 12.99 -10.58 -22.62
N ILE A 239 13.50 -9.46 -23.13
CA ILE A 239 12.69 -8.30 -23.58
C ILE A 239 11.80 -8.72 -24.78
N GLU A 240 12.28 -9.60 -25.66
CA GLU A 240 11.50 -10.09 -26.79
C GLU A 240 10.23 -10.81 -26.35
N ASN A 241 10.31 -11.59 -25.27
CA ASN A 241 9.21 -12.39 -24.74
C ASN A 241 8.38 -11.68 -23.67
N ILE A 242 8.65 -10.40 -23.37
CA ILE A 242 8.12 -9.73 -22.18
C ILE A 242 6.59 -9.72 -22.12
N GLU A 243 5.91 -9.55 -23.24
CA GLU A 243 4.44 -9.55 -23.30
C GLU A 243 3.86 -10.91 -22.87
N LEU A 244 4.47 -12.00 -23.35
CA LEU A 244 4.07 -13.36 -22.96
C LEU A 244 4.40 -13.65 -21.49
N LEU A 245 5.55 -13.17 -21.02
CA LEU A 245 5.99 -13.33 -19.63
C LEU A 245 5.17 -12.51 -18.63
N ALA A 246 4.63 -11.37 -19.07
CA ALA A 246 3.79 -10.49 -18.25
C ALA A 246 2.32 -10.92 -18.23
N LYS A 247 1.87 -11.68 -19.23
CA LYS A 247 0.48 -12.09 -19.37
C LYS A 247 0.00 -12.91 -18.17
N SER A 248 -1.11 -12.50 -17.58
CA SER A 248 -1.76 -13.26 -16.51
C SER A 248 -2.29 -14.60 -17.03
N PHE A 249 -2.16 -15.64 -16.21
CA PHE A 249 -2.74 -16.93 -16.52
C PHE A 249 -4.28 -16.85 -16.48
N VAL A 250 -4.93 -17.39 -17.50
CA VAL A 250 -6.37 -17.53 -17.55
C VAL A 250 -6.70 -19.01 -17.42
N PHE A 251 -7.50 -19.35 -16.43
CA PHE A 251 -7.90 -20.72 -16.14
C PHE A 251 -9.34 -20.98 -16.58
N ASN A 252 -9.65 -22.27 -16.74
CA ASN A 252 -10.99 -22.76 -17.01
C ASN A 252 -11.38 -23.79 -15.96
N ILE A 253 -12.64 -23.84 -15.58
CA ILE A 253 -13.17 -24.77 -14.56
C ILE A 253 -12.83 -26.25 -14.87
N ASN A 254 -12.76 -26.63 -16.16
CA ASN A 254 -12.44 -28.00 -16.58
C ASN A 254 -10.94 -28.35 -16.47
N GLN A 255 -10.09 -27.42 -16.08
CA GLN A 255 -8.63 -27.64 -15.93
C GLN A 255 -8.23 -28.10 -14.54
N GLY A 256 -9.18 -28.20 -13.60
CA GLY A 256 -8.93 -28.60 -12.22
C GLY A 256 -10.14 -29.27 -11.59
N ASN A 257 -10.06 -29.45 -10.26
CA ASN A 257 -11.10 -30.06 -9.47
C ASN A 257 -11.68 -29.07 -8.46
N GLU A 258 -12.99 -29.10 -8.25
CA GLU A 258 -13.62 -28.37 -7.16
C GLU A 258 -13.16 -28.97 -5.83
N VAL A 259 -12.61 -28.12 -4.95
CA VAL A 259 -12.02 -28.55 -3.67
C VAL A 259 -12.69 -27.90 -2.47
N GLN A 260 -13.39 -26.79 -2.68
CA GLN A 260 -14.06 -26.02 -1.64
C GLN A 260 -15.07 -25.05 -2.26
N GLN A 261 -15.96 -24.51 -1.43
CA GLN A 261 -16.82 -23.40 -1.80
C GLN A 261 -16.43 -22.13 -1.04
N HIS A 262 -16.68 -20.96 -1.62
CA HIS A 262 -16.44 -19.66 -1.01
C HIS A 262 -17.68 -18.77 -1.05
N GLN A 263 -17.62 -17.58 -0.44
CA GLN A 263 -18.74 -16.63 -0.34
C GLN A 263 -18.60 -15.41 -1.26
N GLY A 264 -17.74 -15.46 -2.26
CA GLY A 264 -17.53 -14.39 -3.24
C GLY A 264 -16.07 -14.32 -3.70
N ALA A 265 -15.83 -14.49 -5.01
CA ALA A 265 -14.49 -14.48 -5.59
C ALA A 265 -13.79 -13.13 -5.37
N HIS A 266 -14.54 -12.02 -5.34
CA HIS A 266 -14.05 -10.68 -5.09
C HIS A 266 -13.45 -10.44 -3.69
N TYR A 267 -13.64 -11.35 -2.72
CA TYR A 267 -13.03 -11.24 -1.39
C TYR A 267 -11.61 -11.80 -1.33
N TYR A 268 -11.11 -12.36 -2.42
CA TYR A 268 -9.81 -13.01 -2.47
C TYR A 268 -8.78 -12.16 -3.22
N THR A 269 -7.51 -12.43 -2.90
CA THR A 269 -6.34 -11.76 -3.50
C THR A 269 -5.37 -12.81 -4.03
N ILE A 270 -4.77 -12.55 -5.20
CA ILE A 270 -3.72 -13.43 -5.75
C ILE A 270 -2.58 -13.59 -4.74
N GLY A 271 -2.18 -14.84 -4.50
CA GLY A 271 -1.17 -15.20 -3.52
C GLY A 271 -1.69 -15.37 -2.09
N GLN A 272 -2.99 -15.14 -1.84
CA GLN A 272 -3.59 -15.37 -0.53
C GLN A 272 -3.57 -16.86 -0.17
N ARG A 273 -3.14 -17.18 1.07
CA ARG A 273 -3.16 -18.51 1.67
C ARG A 273 -4.24 -18.62 2.74
N LYS A 274 -4.28 -17.65 3.67
CA LYS A 274 -5.23 -17.64 4.79
C LYS A 274 -6.63 -17.36 4.31
N GLY A 275 -7.63 -18.03 4.89
CA GLY A 275 -9.05 -17.80 4.57
C GLY A 275 -9.59 -18.60 3.39
N LEU A 276 -8.78 -19.43 2.71
CA LEU A 276 -9.27 -20.37 1.70
C LEU A 276 -10.04 -21.55 2.31
N HIS A 277 -9.72 -21.91 3.56
CA HIS A 277 -10.33 -23.03 4.33
C HIS A 277 -10.36 -24.36 3.56
N ILE A 278 -9.39 -24.62 2.68
CA ILE A 278 -9.25 -25.89 1.97
C ILE A 278 -8.60 -26.88 2.90
N GLY A 279 -9.36 -27.90 3.32
CA GLY A 279 -8.88 -29.01 4.15
C GLY A 279 -8.40 -30.20 3.33
N GLY A 280 -7.67 -31.13 3.99
CA GLY A 280 -7.31 -32.44 3.43
C GLY A 280 -6.30 -32.39 2.29
N ARG A 281 -5.51 -31.31 2.17
CA ARG A 281 -4.42 -31.18 1.18
C ARG A 281 -3.07 -31.46 1.81
N PRO A 282 -2.16 -32.16 1.07
CA PRO A 282 -0.81 -32.45 1.59
C PRO A 282 0.02 -31.16 1.78
N GLU A 283 -0.20 -30.16 0.92
CA GLU A 283 0.54 -28.91 0.91
C GLU A 283 -0.39 -27.69 1.02
N PRO A 284 0.11 -26.53 1.48
CA PRO A 284 -0.66 -25.30 1.55
C PRO A 284 -1.15 -24.84 0.17
N SER A 285 -2.42 -24.44 0.08
CA SER A 285 -3.00 -23.89 -1.15
C SER A 285 -2.95 -22.36 -1.16
N PHE A 286 -2.76 -21.81 -2.35
CA PHE A 286 -2.70 -20.36 -2.62
C PHE A 286 -3.65 -19.97 -3.76
N VAL A 287 -4.21 -18.79 -3.69
CA VAL A 287 -4.98 -18.21 -4.80
C VAL A 287 -4.05 -17.91 -5.96
N ILE A 288 -4.32 -18.46 -7.13
CA ILE A 288 -3.53 -18.25 -8.37
C ILE A 288 -4.33 -17.55 -9.47
N GLY A 289 -5.65 -17.46 -9.31
CA GLY A 289 -6.55 -16.79 -10.25
C GLY A 289 -7.88 -16.47 -9.60
N ILE A 290 -8.54 -15.44 -10.10
CA ILE A 290 -9.85 -14.97 -9.64
C ILE A 290 -10.67 -14.63 -10.88
N ASP A 291 -11.88 -15.18 -10.96
CA ASP A 291 -12.89 -14.82 -11.95
C ASP A 291 -14.15 -14.33 -11.22
N THR A 292 -14.34 -13.01 -11.19
CA THR A 292 -15.50 -12.41 -10.52
C THR A 292 -16.79 -12.54 -11.33
N ASN A 293 -16.72 -12.71 -12.66
CA ASN A 293 -17.87 -12.90 -13.52
C ASN A 293 -18.51 -14.28 -13.28
N GLU A 294 -17.70 -15.32 -13.35
CA GLU A 294 -18.12 -16.70 -13.09
C GLU A 294 -18.14 -17.02 -11.59
N ASN A 295 -17.65 -16.11 -10.74
CA ASN A 295 -17.54 -16.27 -9.29
C ASN A 295 -16.72 -17.51 -8.90
N ILE A 296 -15.52 -17.66 -9.49
CA ILE A 296 -14.61 -18.78 -9.27
C ILE A 296 -13.28 -18.27 -8.72
N VAL A 297 -12.75 -18.99 -7.73
CA VAL A 297 -11.38 -18.84 -7.24
C VAL A 297 -10.56 -20.03 -7.70
N TYR A 298 -9.46 -19.78 -8.38
CA TYR A 298 -8.50 -20.80 -8.76
C TYR A 298 -7.38 -20.87 -7.72
N SER A 299 -7.08 -22.08 -7.25
CA SER A 299 -6.03 -22.35 -6.27
C SER A 299 -4.97 -23.30 -6.81
N GLY A 300 -3.77 -23.23 -6.23
CA GLY A 300 -2.68 -24.17 -6.51
C GLY A 300 -1.96 -24.49 -5.22
N GLN A 301 -1.45 -25.72 -5.10
CA GLN A 301 -0.67 -26.14 -3.93
C GLN A 301 0.78 -25.66 -4.07
N THR A 302 1.44 -25.41 -2.94
CA THR A 302 2.83 -24.96 -2.77
C THR A 302 3.08 -23.49 -3.18
N GLU A 303 4.11 -22.90 -2.59
CA GLU A 303 4.59 -21.56 -2.97
C GLU A 303 5.29 -21.55 -4.33
N SER A 304 5.77 -22.70 -4.77
CA SER A 304 6.43 -22.88 -6.07
C SER A 304 5.48 -23.11 -7.23
N HIS A 305 4.17 -23.22 -6.97
CA HIS A 305 3.18 -23.46 -8.02
C HIS A 305 3.38 -22.51 -9.22
N PRO A 306 3.48 -23.03 -10.46
CA PRO A 306 3.78 -22.22 -11.63
C PRO A 306 2.79 -21.07 -11.85
N GLY A 307 1.51 -21.29 -11.55
CA GLY A 307 0.47 -20.27 -11.67
C GLY A 307 0.62 -19.08 -10.73
N LEU A 308 1.44 -19.21 -9.68
CA LEU A 308 1.71 -18.17 -8.69
C LEU A 308 2.92 -17.30 -9.05
N ASN A 309 3.81 -17.79 -9.95
CA ASN A 309 5.14 -17.25 -10.14
C ASN A 309 5.39 -16.82 -11.59
N ARG A 310 5.66 -15.52 -11.83
CA ARG A 310 5.94 -14.96 -13.16
C ARG A 310 7.21 -14.12 -13.19
N TYR A 311 7.86 -14.02 -14.36
CA TYR A 311 9.07 -13.20 -14.56
C TYR A 311 8.77 -11.73 -14.83
N ALA A 312 7.57 -11.41 -15.33
CA ALA A 312 7.26 -10.05 -15.72
C ALA A 312 5.85 -9.66 -15.32
N LEU A 313 5.61 -8.36 -15.29
CA LEU A 313 4.30 -7.74 -15.12
C LEU A 313 4.12 -6.59 -16.11
N LYS A 314 2.87 -6.26 -16.40
CA LYS A 314 2.47 -5.08 -17.16
C LYS A 314 1.98 -4.00 -16.20
N LEU A 315 2.15 -2.73 -16.58
CA LEU A 315 1.79 -1.57 -15.79
C LEU A 315 0.72 -0.74 -16.50
N GLU A 316 -0.21 -0.18 -15.74
CA GLU A 316 -1.18 0.78 -16.26
C GLU A 316 -0.52 2.11 -16.57
N LYS A 317 -0.56 2.52 -17.82
CA LYS A 317 0.10 3.73 -18.33
C LYS A 317 -0.37 5.01 -17.61
N GLU A 318 -1.64 5.14 -17.37
CA GLU A 318 -2.26 6.33 -16.78
C GLU A 318 -1.98 6.48 -15.28
N SER A 319 -1.46 5.43 -14.65
CA SER A 319 -1.18 5.38 -13.21
C SER A 319 0.26 5.76 -12.85
N PHE A 320 1.11 6.02 -13.84
CA PHE A 320 2.51 6.37 -13.57
C PHE A 320 2.63 7.64 -12.73
N ASN A 321 3.42 7.52 -11.68
CA ASN A 321 3.88 8.65 -10.88
C ASN A 321 5.41 8.65 -10.83
N TRP A 322 6.02 9.75 -11.22
CA TRP A 322 7.45 9.97 -11.12
C TRP A 322 7.73 11.00 -10.03
N ILE A 323 8.47 10.60 -9.02
CA ILE A 323 8.97 11.51 -7.98
C ILE A 323 10.12 12.32 -8.55
N GLN A 324 11.04 11.66 -9.28
CA GLN A 324 12.04 12.34 -10.09
C GLN A 324 11.55 12.54 -11.53
N SER A 325 12.17 13.47 -12.26
CA SER A 325 11.79 13.75 -13.65
C SER A 325 12.01 12.51 -14.53
N ILE A 326 10.98 12.07 -15.26
CA ILE A 326 11.06 10.99 -16.24
C ILE A 326 12.09 11.27 -17.34
N LEU A 327 12.37 12.54 -17.65
CA LEU A 327 13.33 12.94 -18.70
C LEU A 327 14.76 12.46 -18.42
N GLN A 328 15.04 12.03 -17.21
CA GLN A 328 16.35 11.44 -16.84
C GLN A 328 16.48 9.97 -17.26
N PHE A 329 15.39 9.31 -17.68
CA PHE A 329 15.35 7.87 -17.90
C PHE A 329 14.94 7.50 -19.33
N ASP A 330 15.72 6.65 -19.97
CA ASP A 330 15.43 6.08 -21.29
C ASP A 330 14.74 4.71 -21.15
N LEU A 331 13.41 4.73 -21.11
CA LEU A 331 12.63 3.51 -20.95
C LEU A 331 12.59 2.62 -22.21
N LYS A 332 12.97 3.13 -23.38
CA LYS A 332 13.07 2.30 -24.59
C LYS A 332 14.26 1.35 -24.53
N ASN A 333 15.36 1.81 -23.93
CA ASN A 333 16.53 0.97 -23.67
C ASN A 333 16.44 0.23 -22.32
N GLY A 334 15.45 0.56 -21.49
CA GLY A 334 15.18 -0.05 -20.21
C GLY A 334 15.93 0.61 -19.04
N LEU A 335 15.22 0.81 -17.96
CA LEU A 335 15.74 1.31 -16.69
C LEU A 335 16.01 0.14 -15.75
N VAL A 336 17.27 -0.15 -15.49
CA VAL A 336 17.67 -1.12 -14.45
C VAL A 336 17.45 -0.50 -13.09
N ALA A 337 16.65 -1.15 -12.24
CA ALA A 337 16.31 -0.64 -10.93
C ALA A 337 15.99 -1.80 -9.96
N ASP A 338 15.82 -1.44 -8.71
CA ASP A 338 15.27 -2.33 -7.69
C ASP A 338 13.77 -2.07 -7.56
N PHE A 339 12.95 -3.13 -7.44
CA PHE A 339 11.49 -3.05 -7.47
C PHE A 339 10.87 -3.66 -6.24
N ARG A 340 9.72 -3.10 -5.82
CA ARG A 340 8.85 -3.65 -4.80
C ARG A 340 7.41 -3.64 -5.33
N ILE A 341 6.75 -4.81 -5.30
CA ILE A 341 5.35 -4.97 -5.75
C ILE A 341 4.37 -5.22 -4.60
N ARG A 342 4.86 -5.16 -3.36
CA ARG A 342 4.09 -5.26 -2.11
C ARG A 342 4.85 -4.61 -0.96
N TYR A 343 4.10 -4.11 -0.01
CA TYR A 343 4.67 -3.70 1.28
C TYR A 343 5.42 -4.86 1.96
N ARG A 344 6.54 -4.58 2.59
CA ARG A 344 7.46 -5.53 3.26
C ARG A 344 8.15 -6.54 2.34
N GLN A 345 7.95 -6.50 1.03
CA GLN A 345 8.78 -7.28 0.13
C GLN A 345 10.19 -6.69 0.10
N GLN A 346 11.20 -7.56 0.10
CA GLN A 346 12.57 -7.13 -0.21
C GLN A 346 12.63 -6.63 -1.65
N LEU A 347 13.50 -5.65 -1.89
CA LEU A 347 13.72 -5.11 -3.23
C LEU A 347 14.20 -6.21 -4.18
N GLN A 348 13.63 -6.24 -5.37
CA GLN A 348 13.88 -7.24 -6.43
C GLN A 348 14.48 -6.56 -7.65
N LYS A 349 15.59 -7.08 -8.15
CA LYS A 349 16.25 -6.54 -9.34
C LYS A 349 15.44 -6.83 -10.60
N GLY A 350 15.41 -5.85 -11.49
CA GLY A 350 14.72 -5.96 -12.77
C GLY A 350 14.97 -4.77 -13.69
N ILE A 351 14.19 -4.73 -14.76
CA ILE A 351 14.27 -3.68 -15.79
C ILE A 351 12.85 -3.19 -16.06
N LEU A 352 12.62 -1.89 -15.88
CA LEU A 352 11.41 -1.19 -16.34
C LEU A 352 11.65 -0.73 -17.78
N LEU A 353 10.74 -1.09 -18.68
CA LEU A 353 10.88 -0.73 -20.09
C LEU A 353 9.55 -0.42 -20.77
N GLU A 354 9.61 0.38 -21.83
CA GLU A 354 8.53 0.63 -22.77
C GLU A 354 8.71 -0.24 -24.02
N LYS A 355 7.65 -1.01 -24.36
CA LYS A 355 7.57 -1.77 -25.61
C LYS A 355 6.17 -1.59 -26.21
N ASP A 356 6.10 -1.18 -27.47
CA ASP A 356 4.85 -0.95 -28.21
C ASP A 356 3.88 0.01 -27.50
N LYS A 357 4.42 1.05 -26.84
CA LYS A 357 3.71 2.06 -26.02
C LYS A 357 3.10 1.52 -24.73
N GLU A 358 3.42 0.30 -24.36
CA GLU A 358 3.04 -0.36 -23.10
C GLU A 358 4.26 -0.48 -22.20
N PHE A 359 4.02 -0.58 -20.89
CA PHE A 359 5.08 -0.58 -19.89
C PHE A 359 5.14 -1.90 -19.15
N TYR A 360 6.35 -2.39 -18.96
CA TYR A 360 6.61 -3.70 -18.34
C TYR A 360 7.75 -3.62 -17.34
N ILE A 361 7.70 -4.50 -16.35
CA ILE A 361 8.85 -4.83 -15.51
C ILE A 361 9.23 -6.28 -15.77
N LEU A 362 10.47 -6.51 -16.19
CA LEU A 362 11.09 -7.83 -16.29
C LEU A 362 12.02 -8.03 -15.09
N PHE A 363 11.78 -9.04 -14.28
CA PHE A 363 12.57 -9.36 -13.10
C PHE A 363 13.65 -10.40 -13.42
N GLU A 364 14.80 -10.34 -12.72
CA GLU A 364 15.83 -11.36 -12.78
C GLU A 364 15.33 -12.73 -12.26
N LYS A 365 14.41 -12.73 -11.30
CA LYS A 365 13.80 -13.92 -10.70
C LYS A 365 12.29 -13.82 -10.75
N LYS A 366 11.63 -14.99 -10.85
CA LYS A 366 10.15 -15.02 -10.78
C LYS A 366 9.64 -14.35 -9.52
N GLN A 367 8.59 -13.56 -9.68
CA GLN A 367 7.89 -12.90 -8.59
C GLN A 367 6.63 -13.68 -8.24
N LYS A 368 6.46 -13.95 -6.95
CA LYS A 368 5.30 -14.66 -6.41
C LYS A 368 4.10 -13.74 -6.30
N GLY A 369 2.95 -14.16 -6.85
CA GLY A 369 1.64 -13.51 -6.66
C GLY A 369 1.64 -12.06 -7.13
N ILE A 370 2.02 -11.80 -8.35
CA ILE A 370 1.82 -10.52 -9.01
C ILE A 370 0.31 -10.25 -9.03
N THR A 371 -0.10 -9.14 -8.41
CA THR A 371 -1.52 -8.88 -8.11
C THR A 371 -1.98 -7.60 -8.81
N PRO A 372 -2.92 -7.69 -9.76
CA PRO A 372 -3.52 -6.51 -10.38
C PRO A 372 -4.16 -5.57 -9.35
N GLY A 373 -3.97 -4.26 -9.54
CA GLY A 373 -4.46 -3.23 -8.63
C GLY A 373 -3.48 -2.83 -7.51
N GLN A 374 -2.43 -3.64 -7.26
CA GLN A 374 -1.32 -3.24 -6.41
C GLN A 374 -0.36 -2.32 -7.16
N PHE A 375 0.50 -1.60 -6.43
CA PHE A 375 1.52 -0.76 -7.03
C PHE A 375 2.83 -1.54 -7.21
N ALA A 376 3.50 -1.32 -8.33
CA ALA A 376 4.92 -1.57 -8.47
C ALA A 376 5.66 -0.25 -8.25
N ALA A 377 6.61 -0.25 -7.33
CA ALA A 377 7.46 0.90 -7.02
C ALA A 377 8.90 0.57 -7.37
N TRP A 378 9.64 1.52 -7.94
CA TRP A 378 11.04 1.33 -8.34
C TRP A 378 11.97 2.32 -7.66
N TYR A 379 13.14 1.81 -7.34
CA TYR A 379 14.15 2.46 -6.51
C TYR A 379 15.51 2.47 -7.21
N LEU A 380 16.24 3.56 -7.07
CA LEU A 380 17.67 3.66 -7.38
C LEU A 380 18.42 4.05 -6.09
N ASN A 381 19.40 3.26 -5.70
CA ASN A 381 20.22 3.53 -4.50
C ASN A 381 19.38 3.77 -3.21
N ASN A 382 18.31 3.00 -3.00
CA ASN A 382 17.30 3.14 -1.94
C ASN A 382 16.41 4.39 -2.03
N GLU A 383 16.54 5.19 -3.07
CA GLU A 383 15.63 6.29 -3.35
C GLU A 383 14.49 5.82 -4.24
N LEU A 384 13.27 6.08 -3.81
CA LEU A 384 12.06 5.81 -4.57
C LEU A 384 11.91 6.85 -5.67
N ILE A 385 11.97 6.43 -6.93
CA ILE A 385 11.95 7.32 -8.08
C ILE A 385 10.63 7.32 -8.84
N GLY A 386 9.80 6.29 -8.64
CA GLY A 386 8.47 6.25 -9.26
C GLY A 386 7.69 4.99 -8.95
N SER A 387 6.46 4.95 -9.44
CA SER A 387 5.55 3.81 -9.31
C SER A 387 4.44 3.83 -10.35
N ALA A 388 3.79 2.67 -10.54
CA ALA A 388 2.55 2.55 -11.31
C ALA A 388 1.71 1.37 -10.80
N ILE A 389 0.44 1.33 -11.18
CA ILE A 389 -0.47 0.22 -10.86
C ILE A 389 -0.16 -0.98 -11.75
N ILE A 390 -0.20 -2.16 -11.18
CA ILE A 390 -0.07 -3.46 -11.88
C ILE A 390 -1.39 -3.77 -12.59
N GLU A 391 -1.32 -4.05 -13.90
CA GLU A 391 -2.43 -4.45 -14.75
C GLU A 391 -2.82 -5.92 -14.58
#